data_6e59fbf98f9a7ae9b33e5310d857adb3
#
_entry.id   6e59fbf98f9a7ae9b33e5310d857adb3
#
_cell.length_a   1.000
_cell.length_b   1.000
_cell.length_c   1.000
_cell.angle_alpha   90.00
_cell.angle_beta   90.00
_cell.angle_gamma   90.00
#
_symmetry.space_group_name_H-M   'P 1'
#
loop_
_entity.id
_entity.type
_entity.pdbx_description
1 polymer ?
#
loop_
_entity_poly.entity_id
_entity_poly.type
_entity_poly.pdbx_seq_one_letter_code
_entity_poly.pdbx_strand_id
1 'polypeptide(L)'
;FLVIFLWAVSSLQAAERDSIKVEKWLEEAQSLPQDSCRALFFAKQMLGIPYVGGTLDNNDQEELVVHTDKVDCTTFVETVLALVLLDKEDKRNYCCFLETLEKIRYRDGVLKSYSSRLHYFSDWIHDNERKGMVEEYTSEIKHSRQQTLWLDFMSTHADSYLPMKKDSSLIGEIVLMEKQW
;
A
#
# COMPACT_ATOMS: atom_id res chain seq x y z
N PHE A 1 -3.76 22.56 24.42
CA PHE A 1 -5.14 22.13 24.06
C PHE A 1 -5.53 22.58 22.64
N LEU A 2 -5.28 23.81 22.24
CA LEU A 2 -5.67 24.35 20.92
C LEU A 2 -4.94 23.64 19.76
N VAL A 3 -3.66 23.32 19.90
CA VAL A 3 -2.83 22.67 18.85
C VAL A 3 -3.30 21.23 18.60
N ILE A 4 -3.64 20.47 19.66
CA ILE A 4 -4.14 19.09 19.52
C ILE A 4 -5.51 19.08 18.83
N PHE A 5 -6.35 20.06 19.13
CA PHE A 5 -7.67 20.19 18.50
C PHE A 5 -7.56 20.51 17.00
N LEU A 6 -6.64 21.40 16.61
CA LEU A 6 -6.37 21.73 15.20
C LEU A 6 -5.82 20.53 14.42
N TRP A 7 -4.97 19.70 15.03
CA TRP A 7 -4.45 18.47 14.42
C TRP A 7 -5.55 17.43 14.18
N ALA A 8 -6.40 17.19 15.17
CA ALA A 8 -7.52 16.26 15.06
C ALA A 8 -8.53 16.69 13.98
N VAL A 9 -8.80 17.97 13.83
CA VAL A 9 -9.69 18.50 12.80
C VAL A 9 -9.07 18.34 11.39
N SER A 10 -7.77 18.56 11.24
CA SER A 10 -7.10 18.43 9.93
C SER A 10 -7.02 16.99 9.47
N SER A 11 -6.77 16.03 10.37
CA SER A 11 -6.75 14.60 10.05
C SER A 11 -8.13 14.06 9.68
N LEU A 12 -9.19 14.49 10.36
CA LEU A 12 -10.56 14.13 10.03
C LEU A 12 -10.99 14.64 8.65
N GLN A 13 -10.62 15.89 8.31
CA GLN A 13 -10.89 16.46 6.99
C GLN A 13 -10.11 15.78 5.87
N ALA A 14 -8.88 15.29 6.14
CA ALA A 14 -8.11 14.52 5.18
C ALA A 14 -8.78 13.17 4.91
N ALA A 15 -9.15 12.43 5.93
CA ALA A 15 -9.85 11.15 5.81
C ALA A 15 -11.20 11.28 5.09
N GLU A 16 -11.95 12.35 5.35
CA GLU A 16 -13.21 12.63 4.64
C GLU A 16 -12.98 12.89 3.14
N ARG A 17 -11.94 13.66 2.78
CA ARG A 17 -11.60 13.89 1.37
C ARG A 17 -11.17 12.60 0.66
N ASP A 18 -10.40 11.74 1.33
CA ASP A 18 -9.95 10.47 0.78
C ASP A 18 -11.14 9.52 0.55
N SER A 19 -12.08 9.44 1.51
CA SER A 19 -13.28 8.62 1.36
C SER A 19 -14.14 9.07 0.18
N ILE A 20 -14.41 10.36 0.05
CA ILE A 20 -15.21 10.93 -1.05
C ILE A 20 -14.58 10.59 -2.41
N LYS A 21 -13.25 10.72 -2.54
CA LYS A 21 -12.56 10.40 -3.79
C LYS A 21 -12.62 8.92 -4.14
N VAL A 22 -12.31 8.05 -3.18
CA VAL A 22 -12.32 6.60 -3.36
C VAL A 22 -13.71 6.11 -3.77
N GLU A 23 -14.75 6.51 -3.05
CA GLU A 23 -16.12 6.12 -3.33
C GLU A 23 -16.58 6.64 -4.70
N LYS A 24 -16.25 7.89 -5.04
CA LYS A 24 -16.51 8.46 -6.37
C LYS A 24 -15.87 7.64 -7.49
N TRP A 25 -14.59 7.25 -7.37
CA TRP A 25 -13.90 6.44 -8.38
C TRP A 25 -14.53 5.06 -8.55
N LEU A 26 -14.97 4.44 -7.45
CA LEU A 26 -15.67 3.16 -7.47
C LEU A 26 -17.06 3.27 -8.10
N GLU A 27 -17.80 4.36 -7.86
CA GLU A 27 -19.10 4.63 -8.49
C GLU A 27 -18.95 4.88 -10.01
N GLU A 28 -17.98 5.69 -10.42
CA GLU A 28 -17.70 5.97 -11.83
C GLU A 28 -17.33 4.70 -12.60
N ALA A 29 -16.63 3.75 -11.97
CA ALA A 29 -16.28 2.47 -12.58
C ALA A 29 -17.50 1.63 -12.98
N GLN A 30 -18.64 1.76 -12.29
CA GLN A 30 -19.88 1.02 -12.62
C GLN A 30 -20.42 1.33 -14.01
N SER A 31 -20.18 2.56 -14.49
CA SER A 31 -20.66 3.00 -15.81
C SER A 31 -19.80 2.49 -16.96
N LEU A 32 -18.67 1.85 -16.69
CA LEU A 32 -17.75 1.37 -17.71
C LEU A 32 -18.24 0.06 -18.36
N PRO A 33 -17.98 -0.14 -19.65
CA PRO A 33 -18.20 -1.42 -20.31
C PRO A 33 -17.49 -2.57 -19.56
N GLN A 34 -18.07 -3.77 -19.63
CA GLN A 34 -17.57 -4.94 -18.88
C GLN A 34 -16.16 -5.37 -19.31
N ASP A 35 -15.79 -5.13 -20.57
CA ASP A 35 -14.49 -5.43 -21.17
C ASP A 35 -13.43 -4.34 -20.92
N SER A 36 -13.75 -3.28 -20.16
CA SER A 36 -12.83 -2.19 -19.86
C SER A 36 -11.72 -2.64 -18.91
N CYS A 37 -10.50 -2.18 -19.18
CA CYS A 37 -9.36 -2.38 -18.27
C CYS A 37 -9.53 -1.52 -17.00
N ARG A 38 -10.04 -2.10 -15.92
CA ARG A 38 -10.30 -1.44 -14.63
C ARG A 38 -9.03 -0.83 -14.03
N ALA A 39 -7.91 -1.56 -14.08
CA ALA A 39 -6.64 -1.06 -13.58
C ALA A 39 -6.21 0.24 -14.29
N LEU A 40 -6.36 0.28 -15.62
CA LEU A 40 -6.04 1.49 -16.40
C LEU A 40 -7.00 2.65 -16.07
N PHE A 41 -8.27 2.36 -15.84
CA PHE A 41 -9.24 3.37 -15.44
C PHE A 41 -8.86 4.00 -14.11
N PHE A 42 -8.66 3.20 -13.06
CA PHE A 42 -8.29 3.70 -11.73
C PHE A 42 -6.93 4.40 -11.73
N ALA A 43 -5.94 3.87 -12.46
CA ALA A 43 -4.65 4.53 -12.61
C ALA A 43 -4.78 5.94 -13.24
N LYS A 44 -5.68 6.13 -14.21
CA LYS A 44 -5.93 7.43 -14.83
C LYS A 44 -6.59 8.44 -13.88
N GLN A 45 -7.37 8.00 -12.88
CA GLN A 45 -7.93 8.89 -11.86
C GLN A 45 -6.84 9.56 -11.01
N MET A 46 -5.65 8.96 -10.97
CA MET A 46 -4.51 9.47 -10.20
C MET A 46 -3.54 10.33 -11.04
N LEU A 47 -3.85 10.62 -12.29
CA LEU A 47 -3.03 11.51 -13.13
C LEU A 47 -2.97 12.93 -12.56
N GLY A 48 -1.74 13.47 -12.48
CA GLY A 48 -1.49 14.81 -11.93
C GLY A 48 -1.37 14.86 -10.41
N ILE A 49 -1.57 13.74 -9.70
CA ILE A 49 -1.27 13.65 -8.28
C ILE A 49 0.25 13.69 -8.10
N PRO A 50 0.80 14.56 -7.21
CA PRO A 50 2.23 14.70 -7.03
C PRO A 50 2.87 13.42 -6.46
N TYR A 51 4.08 13.11 -6.96
CA TYR A 51 4.92 12.05 -6.41
C TYR A 51 5.60 12.54 -5.12
N VAL A 52 5.38 11.83 -4.01
CA VAL A 52 6.00 12.12 -2.72
C VAL A 52 6.37 10.80 -2.05
N GLY A 53 7.68 10.52 -1.93
CA GLY A 53 8.17 9.32 -1.25
C GLY A 53 8.11 9.43 0.27
N GLY A 54 8.10 8.26 0.96
CA GLY A 54 8.20 8.16 2.42
C GLY A 54 6.97 8.63 3.19
N THR A 55 5.82 8.72 2.54
CA THR A 55 4.58 9.22 3.18
C THR A 55 4.02 8.27 4.25
N LEU A 56 4.44 7.01 4.25
CA LEU A 56 4.02 6.00 5.21
C LEU A 56 4.85 6.01 6.51
N ASP A 57 5.98 6.72 6.56
CA ASP A 57 6.97 6.67 7.66
C ASP A 57 6.88 7.87 8.61
N ASN A 58 5.80 8.67 8.52
CA ASN A 58 5.69 9.92 9.28
C ASN A 58 5.09 9.75 10.68
N ASN A 59 4.48 8.61 11.00
CA ASN A 59 3.84 8.34 12.28
C ASN A 59 4.82 7.69 13.26
N ASP A 60 4.61 7.90 14.56
CA ASP A 60 5.45 7.29 15.60
C ASP A 60 5.14 5.80 15.81
N GLN A 61 3.95 5.39 15.44
CA GLN A 61 3.50 3.99 15.40
C GLN A 61 3.03 3.64 14.00
N GLU A 62 3.13 2.35 13.63
CA GLU A 62 2.65 1.89 12.35
C GLU A 62 1.13 2.00 12.28
N GLU A 63 0.65 2.65 11.24
CA GLU A 63 -0.78 2.89 10.99
C GLU A 63 -1.10 2.66 9.52
N LEU A 64 -2.35 2.35 9.23
CA LEU A 64 -2.83 2.29 7.86
C LEU A 64 -3.03 3.71 7.30
N VAL A 65 -1.99 4.23 6.68
CA VAL A 65 -2.01 5.57 6.05
C VAL A 65 -2.61 5.50 4.66
N VAL A 66 -3.54 6.42 4.36
CA VAL A 66 -4.13 6.61 3.03
C VAL A 66 -3.89 8.04 2.57
N HIS A 67 -3.51 8.19 1.31
CA HIS A 67 -3.42 9.47 0.63
C HIS A 67 -3.98 9.37 -0.78
N THR A 68 -4.93 10.25 -1.12
CA THR A 68 -5.42 10.43 -2.49
C THR A 68 -4.93 11.72 -3.13
N ASP A 69 -4.09 12.48 -2.44
CA ASP A 69 -3.52 13.77 -2.86
C ASP A 69 -2.02 13.74 -3.12
N LYS A 70 -1.37 12.62 -2.81
CA LYS A 70 0.06 12.35 -3.07
C LYS A 70 0.28 10.84 -3.13
N VAL A 71 1.24 10.39 -3.94
CA VAL A 71 1.56 8.96 -4.11
C VAL A 71 3.06 8.77 -4.34
N ASP A 72 3.55 7.58 -4.02
CA ASP A 72 4.77 7.01 -4.55
C ASP A 72 4.46 5.77 -5.41
N CYS A 73 5.48 5.07 -5.91
CA CYS A 73 5.27 3.90 -6.76
C CYS A 73 4.50 2.77 -6.05
N THR A 74 4.76 2.54 -4.77
CA THR A 74 4.12 1.48 -4.00
C THR A 74 2.68 1.83 -3.66
N THR A 75 2.45 3.00 -3.06
CA THR A 75 1.10 3.45 -2.68
C THR A 75 0.19 3.63 -3.88
N PHE A 76 0.75 4.00 -5.05
CA PHE A 76 0.00 4.03 -6.31
C PHE A 76 -0.49 2.64 -6.71
N VAL A 77 0.41 1.65 -6.75
CA VAL A 77 0.05 0.26 -7.14
C VAL A 77 -0.95 -0.34 -6.15
N GLU A 78 -0.73 -0.16 -4.85
CA GLU A 78 -1.62 -0.65 -3.80
C GLU A 78 -3.03 -0.06 -3.91
N THR A 79 -3.12 1.26 -4.13
CA THR A 79 -4.42 1.95 -4.30
C THR A 79 -5.16 1.45 -5.53
N VAL A 80 -4.48 1.35 -6.67
CA VAL A 80 -5.09 0.85 -7.91
C VAL A 80 -5.56 -0.60 -7.75
N LEU A 81 -4.73 -1.46 -7.15
CA LEU A 81 -5.08 -2.86 -6.90
C LEU A 81 -6.29 -2.98 -5.97
N ALA A 82 -6.31 -2.23 -4.86
CA ALA A 82 -7.44 -2.23 -3.94
C ALA A 82 -8.76 -1.85 -4.64
N LEU A 83 -8.73 -0.80 -5.47
CA LEU A 83 -9.90 -0.35 -6.24
C LEU A 83 -10.36 -1.40 -7.26
N VAL A 84 -9.44 -2.07 -7.94
CA VAL A 84 -9.76 -3.15 -8.90
C VAL A 84 -10.42 -4.34 -8.20
N LEU A 85 -9.89 -4.76 -7.05
CA LEU A 85 -10.44 -5.86 -6.27
C LEU A 85 -11.85 -5.55 -5.75
N LEU A 86 -12.06 -4.33 -5.25
CA LEU A 86 -13.37 -3.86 -4.80
C LEU A 86 -14.39 -3.78 -5.93
N ASP A 87 -13.98 -3.26 -7.10
CA ASP A 87 -14.85 -3.20 -8.26
C ASP A 87 -15.28 -4.61 -8.72
N LYS A 88 -14.35 -5.57 -8.72
CA LYS A 88 -14.63 -6.97 -9.04
C LYS A 88 -15.61 -7.62 -8.05
N GLU A 89 -15.58 -7.22 -6.77
CA GLU A 89 -16.47 -7.72 -5.71
C GLU A 89 -17.74 -6.90 -5.55
N ASP A 90 -17.97 -5.91 -6.40
CA ASP A 90 -19.10 -4.96 -6.32
C ASP A 90 -19.21 -4.20 -4.98
N LYS A 91 -18.07 -3.95 -4.34
CA LYS A 91 -17.96 -3.16 -3.11
C LYS A 91 -17.63 -1.71 -3.44
N ARG A 92 -18.34 -0.75 -2.80
CA ARG A 92 -18.26 0.68 -3.19
C ARG A 92 -18.01 1.62 -2.02
N ASN A 93 -17.73 1.13 -0.83
CA ASN A 93 -17.54 1.96 0.34
C ASN A 93 -16.09 2.03 0.80
N TYR A 94 -15.75 3.12 1.47
CA TYR A 94 -14.40 3.41 1.93
C TYR A 94 -13.90 2.42 3.01
N CYS A 95 -14.78 1.90 3.87
CA CYS A 95 -14.39 0.91 4.87
C CYS A 95 -13.83 -0.35 4.21
N CYS A 96 -14.50 -0.87 3.16
CA CYS A 96 -13.99 -2.00 2.39
C CYS A 96 -12.66 -1.67 1.71
N PHE A 97 -12.46 -0.40 1.26
CA PHE A 97 -11.19 0.03 0.71
C PHE A 97 -10.05 -0.05 1.75
N LEU A 98 -10.28 0.42 2.97
CA LEU A 98 -9.30 0.33 4.06
C LEU A 98 -8.95 -1.12 4.38
N GLU A 99 -9.95 -1.99 4.54
CA GLU A 99 -9.75 -3.43 4.79
C GLU A 99 -8.96 -4.11 3.67
N THR A 100 -9.25 -3.77 2.41
CA THR A 100 -8.55 -4.34 1.26
C THR A 100 -7.12 -3.82 1.17
N LEU A 101 -6.91 -2.53 1.41
CA LEU A 101 -5.60 -1.92 1.42
C LEU A 101 -4.71 -2.48 2.55
N GLU A 102 -5.25 -2.69 3.74
CA GLU A 102 -4.54 -3.36 4.83
C GLU A 102 -4.10 -4.76 4.42
N LYS A 103 -5.00 -5.56 3.83
CA LYS A 103 -4.68 -6.90 3.32
C LYS A 103 -3.56 -6.88 2.29
N ILE A 104 -3.52 -5.88 1.40
CA ILE A 104 -2.48 -5.75 0.37
C ILE A 104 -1.14 -5.33 0.97
N ARG A 105 -1.13 -4.37 1.89
CA ARG A 105 0.08 -3.70 2.40
C ARG A 105 0.81 -4.48 3.46
N TYR A 106 0.09 -5.26 4.25
CA TYR A 106 0.67 -5.94 5.41
C TYR A 106 0.75 -7.45 5.22
N ARG A 107 1.79 -8.03 5.82
CA ARG A 107 2.05 -9.47 5.84
C ARG A 107 0.87 -10.21 6.44
N ASP A 108 0.47 -11.30 5.79
CA ASP A 108 -0.73 -12.08 6.13
C ASP A 108 -2.03 -11.23 6.18
N GLY A 109 -1.99 -10.01 5.64
CA GLY A 109 -3.12 -9.09 5.63
C GLY A 109 -3.42 -8.42 6.97
N VAL A 110 -2.47 -8.36 7.89
CA VAL A 110 -2.70 -7.86 9.26
C VAL A 110 -1.66 -6.82 9.66
N LEU A 111 -2.12 -5.61 9.98
CA LEU A 111 -1.31 -4.57 10.57
C LEU A 111 -0.97 -4.92 12.02
N LYS A 112 0.31 -5.11 12.32
CA LYS A 112 0.82 -5.39 13.69
C LYS A 112 1.89 -4.39 14.12
N SER A 113 2.93 -4.22 13.31
CA SER A 113 4.10 -3.38 13.58
C SER A 113 4.72 -2.91 12.27
N TYR A 114 5.74 -2.08 12.36
CA TYR A 114 6.52 -1.64 11.21
C TYR A 114 7.04 -2.80 10.36
N SER A 115 7.52 -3.87 10.99
CA SER A 115 8.03 -5.08 10.30
C SER A 115 6.94 -5.93 9.64
N SER A 116 5.67 -5.73 9.97
CA SER A 116 4.55 -6.40 9.29
C SER A 116 4.20 -5.77 7.94
N ARG A 117 4.63 -4.51 7.69
CA ARG A 117 4.47 -3.89 6.37
C ARG A 117 5.39 -4.58 5.36
N LEU A 118 4.91 -4.79 4.15
CA LEU A 118 5.64 -5.43 3.05
C LEU A 118 6.57 -4.41 2.38
N HIS A 119 7.77 -4.22 2.94
CA HIS A 119 8.72 -3.19 2.52
C HIS A 119 9.44 -3.51 1.21
N TYR A 120 9.71 -4.80 0.94
CA TYR A 120 10.34 -5.24 -0.30
C TYR A 120 9.29 -5.63 -1.32
N PHE A 121 9.44 -5.16 -2.56
CA PHE A 121 8.44 -5.42 -3.60
C PHE A 121 8.36 -6.91 -3.98
N SER A 122 9.46 -7.64 -3.92
CA SER A 122 9.47 -9.10 -4.10
C SER A 122 8.67 -9.83 -3.00
N ASP A 123 8.83 -9.42 -1.75
CA ASP A 123 8.07 -9.91 -0.60
C ASP A 123 6.57 -9.54 -0.74
N TRP A 124 6.29 -8.31 -1.20
CA TRP A 124 4.94 -7.84 -1.46
C TRP A 124 4.23 -8.67 -2.54
N ILE A 125 4.92 -9.00 -3.65
CA ILE A 125 4.37 -9.87 -4.71
C ILE A 125 4.05 -11.25 -4.14
N HIS A 126 5.01 -11.88 -3.47
CA HIS A 126 4.87 -13.23 -2.96
C HIS A 126 3.75 -13.35 -1.91
N ASP A 127 3.69 -12.42 -0.95
CA ASP A 127 2.64 -12.46 0.08
C ASP A 127 1.24 -12.19 -0.52
N ASN A 128 1.14 -11.27 -1.49
CA ASN A 128 -0.12 -10.98 -2.16
C ASN A 128 -0.55 -12.10 -3.14
N GLU A 129 0.40 -12.82 -3.75
CA GLU A 129 0.11 -14.03 -4.52
C GLU A 129 -0.45 -15.12 -3.59
N ARG A 130 0.19 -15.39 -2.46
CA ARG A 130 -0.26 -16.36 -1.46
C ARG A 130 -1.66 -16.03 -0.91
N LYS A 131 -2.00 -14.75 -0.82
CA LYS A 131 -3.35 -14.25 -0.44
C LYS A 131 -4.36 -14.28 -1.60
N GLY A 132 -3.94 -14.61 -2.82
CA GLY A 132 -4.79 -14.62 -4.02
C GLY A 132 -5.19 -13.22 -4.51
N MET A 133 -4.45 -12.17 -4.13
CA MET A 133 -4.67 -10.78 -4.55
C MET A 133 -4.06 -10.49 -5.93
N VAL A 134 -2.95 -11.14 -6.25
CA VAL A 134 -2.22 -11.07 -7.52
C VAL A 134 -1.83 -12.47 -7.98
N GLU A 135 -1.40 -12.58 -9.22
CA GLU A 135 -0.87 -13.82 -9.81
C GLU A 135 0.49 -13.53 -10.44
N GLU A 136 1.48 -14.39 -10.18
CA GLU A 136 2.80 -14.30 -10.78
C GLU A 136 2.73 -14.81 -12.23
N TYR A 137 3.02 -13.94 -13.19
CA TYR A 137 2.96 -14.24 -14.62
C TYR A 137 4.33 -14.29 -15.28
N THR A 138 5.38 -13.82 -14.62
CA THR A 138 6.73 -13.68 -15.22
C THR A 138 7.32 -15.03 -15.60
N SER A 139 7.00 -16.10 -14.86
CA SER A 139 7.45 -17.47 -15.16
C SER A 139 6.94 -18.00 -16.49
N GLU A 140 5.79 -17.52 -16.97
CA GLU A 140 5.19 -17.89 -18.25
C GLU A 140 5.81 -17.14 -19.43
N ILE A 141 6.54 -16.06 -19.18
CA ILE A 141 7.17 -15.25 -20.23
C ILE A 141 8.38 -15.98 -20.79
N LYS A 142 8.37 -16.21 -22.10
CA LYS A 142 9.50 -16.85 -22.80
C LYS A 142 10.80 -16.09 -22.54
N HIS A 143 11.85 -16.82 -22.14
CA HIS A 143 13.17 -16.29 -21.75
C HIS A 143 13.23 -15.59 -20.39
N SER A 144 12.20 -15.67 -19.54
CA SER A 144 12.34 -15.29 -18.14
C SER A 144 13.43 -16.12 -17.46
N ARG A 145 14.11 -15.53 -16.48
CA ARG A 145 15.12 -16.23 -15.67
C ARG A 145 14.84 -16.00 -14.19
N GLN A 146 14.86 -17.07 -13.44
CA GLN A 146 14.80 -16.96 -11.99
C GLN A 146 16.12 -16.44 -11.44
N GLN A 147 16.06 -15.48 -10.54
CA GLN A 147 17.22 -14.93 -9.83
C GLN A 147 16.98 -15.03 -8.33
N THR A 148 17.94 -15.54 -7.60
CA THR A 148 17.92 -15.50 -6.12
C THR A 148 18.22 -14.08 -5.66
N LEU A 149 17.35 -13.52 -4.82
CA LEU A 149 17.53 -12.22 -4.18
C LEU A 149 17.93 -12.42 -2.71
N TRP A 150 18.88 -11.63 -2.24
CA TRP A 150 19.20 -11.51 -0.82
C TRP A 150 18.62 -10.19 -0.33
N LEU A 151 17.73 -10.26 0.65
CA LEU A 151 17.07 -9.09 1.22
C LEU A 151 17.77 -8.74 2.54
N ASP A 152 18.61 -7.70 2.52
CA ASP A 152 19.37 -7.20 3.68
C ASP A 152 19.52 -5.66 3.67
N PHE A 153 18.91 -4.99 2.70
CA PHE A 153 19.13 -3.56 2.50
C PHE A 153 18.62 -2.72 3.67
N MET A 154 17.44 -3.00 4.21
CA MET A 154 16.89 -2.19 5.30
C MET A 154 17.71 -2.34 6.58
N SER A 155 18.06 -3.57 6.97
CA SER A 155 18.85 -3.83 8.18
C SER A 155 20.27 -3.27 8.09
N THR A 156 20.89 -3.31 6.91
CA THR A 156 22.25 -2.77 6.67
C THR A 156 22.27 -1.25 6.46
N HIS A 157 21.12 -0.62 6.17
CA HIS A 157 20.96 0.82 5.95
C HIS A 157 19.89 1.43 6.88
N ALA A 158 19.82 0.97 8.12
CA ALA A 158 18.79 1.37 9.10
C ALA A 158 18.68 2.90 9.25
N ASP A 159 19.81 3.61 9.11
CA ASP A 159 19.85 5.07 9.15
C ASP A 159 19.10 5.77 8.00
N SER A 160 18.72 5.05 6.97
CA SER A 160 17.92 5.60 5.86
C SER A 160 16.43 5.62 6.17
N TYR A 161 15.98 4.93 7.23
CA TYR A 161 14.59 4.76 7.60
C TYR A 161 14.26 5.48 8.91
N LEU A 162 13.39 6.48 8.85
CA LEU A 162 13.05 7.30 10.01
C LEU A 162 12.51 6.51 11.20
N PRO A 163 11.61 5.49 11.04
CA PRO A 163 11.17 4.66 12.16
C PRO A 163 12.32 3.93 12.85
N MET A 164 13.25 3.32 12.10
CA MET A 164 14.39 2.60 12.67
C MET A 164 15.44 3.54 13.34
N LYS A 165 15.53 4.79 12.88
CA LYS A 165 16.32 5.83 13.59
C LYS A 165 15.73 6.20 14.93
N LYS A 166 14.41 6.26 15.02
CA LYS A 166 13.70 6.61 16.27
C LYS A 166 13.68 5.45 17.25
N ASP A 167 13.53 4.22 16.74
CA ASP A 167 13.47 2.99 17.53
C ASP A 167 14.39 1.91 16.94
N SER A 168 15.57 1.76 17.55
CA SER A 168 16.56 0.77 17.12
C SER A 168 16.14 -0.70 17.37
N SER A 169 15.11 -0.96 18.17
CA SER A 169 14.57 -2.31 18.37
C SER A 169 13.98 -2.87 17.08
N LEU A 170 13.45 -2.00 16.20
CA LEU A 170 12.89 -2.37 14.89
C LEU A 170 13.93 -3.02 13.96
N ILE A 171 15.23 -2.71 14.15
CA ILE A 171 16.30 -3.31 13.33
C ILE A 171 16.30 -4.83 13.51
N GLY A 172 16.15 -5.30 14.76
CA GLY A 172 16.07 -6.74 15.04
C GLY A 172 14.86 -7.43 14.37
N GLU A 173 13.71 -6.76 14.36
CA GLU A 173 12.52 -7.26 13.68
C GLU A 173 12.71 -7.33 12.16
N ILE A 174 13.31 -6.29 11.56
CA ILE A 174 13.60 -6.25 10.12
C ILE A 174 14.61 -7.34 9.75
N VAL A 175 15.68 -7.55 10.53
CA VAL A 175 16.63 -8.67 10.30
C VAL A 175 15.91 -10.02 10.31
N LEU A 176 14.97 -10.23 11.22
CA LEU A 176 14.19 -11.47 11.26
C LEU A 176 13.28 -11.62 10.04
N MET A 177 12.67 -10.54 9.60
CA MET A 177 11.84 -10.50 8.40
C MET A 177 12.67 -10.80 7.14
N GLU A 178 13.84 -10.16 6.98
CA GLU A 178 14.74 -10.37 5.83
C GLU A 178 15.27 -11.80 5.74
N LYS A 179 15.50 -12.47 6.88
CA LYS A 179 15.96 -13.87 6.92
C LYS A 179 14.92 -14.91 6.50
N GLN A 180 13.68 -14.53 6.32
CA GLN A 180 12.63 -15.42 5.82
C GLN A 180 12.71 -15.66 4.31
N TRP A 181 13.58 -14.91 3.63
CA TRP A 181 13.85 -14.93 2.19
C TRP A 181 15.25 -15.47 1.90
#